data_06b7b95e9119b834b23205e41193fdf0
#
_entry.id   06b7b95e9119b834b23205e41193fdf0
#
_cell.length_a   1.000
_cell.length_b   1.000
_cell.length_c   1.000
_cell.angle_alpha   90.00
_cell.angle_beta   90.00
_cell.angle_gamma   90.00
#
_symmetry.space_group_name_H-M   'P 1'
#
loop_
_entity.id
_entity.type
_entity.pdbx_description
1 polymer ?
#
loop_
_entity_poly.entity_id
_entity_poly.type
_entity_poly.pdbx_seq_one_letter_code
_entity_poly.pdbx_strand_id
1 'polypeptide(L)'
;MTSKFRVLGAGVWGLAFSDYLLKLGHKVEVFRRDTKLSNKDITELKLYHISDDNIKSLDSLNDQKSNGEINIIAVNSKGFSELLNKHESYFRTLNEVVSLTKGLDHLSWKYFSDYVAGMFTNINKYGLISGPSFAKDLCYEKKISVSFATLDEELSSSMVDATKSSYFEMIPTTYIYHIEIAGIIKNIAAILCGMADKYYSKGVYSNVIIKKACQETWQKGIEAFNGYDGPIDVLNKDRDSIITSPGCIGDMILTCKQDQSRNYQFGKLIADADVSIEDAKSIVGTVEGYDCCITIIEKTQSTEGELSNLLYKIIKSQNTKREKLLRDFLQA
;
A
#
# COMPACT_ATOMS: atom_id res chain seq x y z
N MET A 1 -20.49 -18.50 3.92
CA MET A 1 -21.39 -17.73 4.85
C MET A 1 -21.41 -16.26 4.39
N THR A 2 -22.54 -15.56 4.59
CA THR A 2 -22.64 -14.14 4.24
C THR A 2 -22.06 -13.30 5.36
N SER A 3 -20.98 -12.58 5.08
CA SER A 3 -20.36 -11.65 6.04
C SER A 3 -20.84 -10.22 5.79
N LYS A 4 -20.63 -9.34 6.77
CA LYS A 4 -20.89 -7.90 6.66
C LYS A 4 -19.56 -7.15 6.64
N PHE A 5 -19.43 -6.22 5.70
CA PHE A 5 -18.23 -5.39 5.54
C PHE A 5 -18.57 -3.92 5.60
N ARG A 6 -17.72 -3.15 6.25
CA ARG A 6 -17.70 -1.68 6.19
C ARG A 6 -16.41 -1.22 5.55
N VAL A 7 -16.51 -0.60 4.39
CA VAL A 7 -15.35 -0.08 3.66
C VAL A 7 -15.25 1.41 3.89
N LEU A 8 -14.23 1.82 4.64
CA LEU A 8 -13.98 3.19 5.04
C LEU A 8 -13.06 3.86 4.02
N GLY A 9 -13.64 4.50 3.03
CA GLY A 9 -12.96 5.13 1.90
C GLY A 9 -13.50 4.63 0.55
N ALA A 10 -14.05 5.56 -0.24
CA ALA A 10 -14.63 5.30 -1.55
C ALA A 10 -13.66 5.72 -2.69
N GLY A 11 -12.37 5.46 -2.52
CA GLY A 11 -11.39 5.56 -3.60
C GLY A 11 -11.54 4.41 -4.60
N VAL A 12 -10.83 4.50 -5.74
CA VAL A 12 -10.94 3.52 -6.85
C VAL A 12 -10.78 2.07 -6.35
N TRP A 13 -9.85 1.81 -5.44
CA TRP A 13 -9.64 0.47 -4.89
C TRP A 13 -10.72 0.06 -3.88
N GLY A 14 -11.12 0.97 -3.01
CA GLY A 14 -12.19 0.73 -2.03
C GLY A 14 -13.51 0.38 -2.73
N LEU A 15 -13.86 1.09 -3.81
CA LEU A 15 -15.05 0.80 -4.62
C LEU A 15 -14.93 -0.54 -5.36
N ALA A 16 -13.78 -0.83 -5.99
CA ALA A 16 -13.58 -2.10 -6.69
C ALA A 16 -13.66 -3.30 -5.74
N PHE A 17 -13.09 -3.18 -4.54
CA PHE A 17 -13.15 -4.25 -3.54
C PHE A 17 -14.56 -4.40 -2.96
N SER A 18 -15.28 -3.30 -2.77
CA SER A 18 -16.69 -3.33 -2.34
C SER A 18 -17.60 -4.02 -3.37
N ASP A 19 -17.43 -3.70 -4.66
CA ASP A 19 -18.11 -4.37 -5.77
C ASP A 19 -17.83 -5.87 -5.78
N TYR A 20 -16.56 -6.22 -5.61
CA TYR A 20 -16.14 -7.60 -5.52
C TYR A 20 -16.84 -8.36 -4.39
N LEU A 21 -16.86 -7.79 -3.18
CA LEU A 21 -17.53 -8.38 -2.02
C LEU A 21 -19.05 -8.52 -2.23
N LEU A 22 -19.69 -7.53 -2.87
CA LEU A 22 -21.11 -7.61 -3.24
C LEU A 22 -21.38 -8.74 -4.23
N LYS A 23 -20.53 -8.93 -5.25
CA LYS A 23 -20.60 -10.04 -6.21
C LYS A 23 -20.48 -11.42 -5.55
N LEU A 24 -19.73 -11.51 -4.45
CA LEU A 24 -19.65 -12.73 -3.64
C LEU A 24 -20.86 -12.95 -2.74
N GLY A 25 -21.84 -12.04 -2.74
CA GLY A 25 -23.07 -12.14 -1.96
C GLY A 25 -22.95 -11.63 -0.52
N HIS A 26 -21.90 -10.88 -0.21
CA HIS A 26 -21.75 -10.23 1.09
C HIS A 26 -22.58 -8.94 1.20
N LYS A 27 -22.81 -8.50 2.44
CA LYS A 27 -23.40 -7.17 2.72
C LYS A 27 -22.28 -6.16 2.87
N VAL A 28 -22.34 -5.06 2.11
CA VAL A 28 -21.28 -4.05 2.11
C VAL A 28 -21.86 -2.66 2.30
N GLU A 29 -21.29 -1.91 3.25
CA GLU A 29 -21.51 -0.47 3.42
C GLU A 29 -20.22 0.26 3.07
N VAL A 30 -20.30 1.27 2.21
CA VAL A 30 -19.16 2.07 1.77
C VAL A 30 -19.25 3.46 2.36
N PHE A 31 -18.27 3.84 3.14
CA PHE A 31 -18.25 5.14 3.82
C PHE A 31 -17.36 6.13 3.07
N ARG A 32 -17.88 7.33 2.80
CA ARG A 32 -17.17 8.42 2.10
C ARG A 32 -17.38 9.76 2.78
N ARG A 33 -16.47 10.72 2.56
CA ARG A 33 -16.54 12.07 3.13
C ARG A 33 -17.74 12.84 2.62
N ASP A 34 -17.94 12.86 1.33
CA ASP A 34 -19.01 13.60 0.68
C ASP A 34 -20.03 12.61 0.11
N THR A 35 -21.25 12.70 0.59
CA THR A 35 -22.37 11.89 0.10
C THR A 35 -23.01 12.48 -1.17
N LYS A 36 -22.74 13.76 -1.48
CA LYS A 36 -23.15 14.35 -2.77
C LYS A 36 -22.23 13.84 -3.85
N LEU A 37 -22.77 13.01 -4.72
CA LEU A 37 -22.07 12.44 -5.84
C LEU A 37 -21.88 13.51 -6.93
N SER A 38 -20.64 13.77 -7.34
CA SER A 38 -20.37 14.51 -8.56
C SER A 38 -20.72 13.66 -9.78
N ASN A 39 -20.90 14.28 -10.96
CA ASN A 39 -21.13 13.53 -12.21
C ASN A 39 -20.00 12.52 -12.51
N LYS A 40 -18.77 12.83 -12.08
CA LYS A 40 -17.63 11.91 -12.19
C LYS A 40 -17.81 10.71 -11.25
N ASP A 41 -18.20 10.94 -10.00
CA ASP A 41 -18.47 9.86 -9.03
C ASP A 41 -19.60 8.95 -9.53
N ILE A 42 -20.69 9.53 -10.06
CA ILE A 42 -21.80 8.75 -10.62
C ILE A 42 -21.33 7.89 -11.81
N THR A 43 -20.45 8.41 -12.65
CA THR A 43 -19.88 7.65 -13.77
C THR A 43 -18.97 6.53 -13.27
N GLU A 44 -18.16 6.78 -12.26
CA GLU A 44 -17.33 5.76 -11.63
C GLU A 44 -18.17 4.69 -10.91
N LEU A 45 -19.18 5.08 -10.16
CA LEU A 45 -20.08 4.15 -9.45
C LEU A 45 -20.90 3.27 -10.40
N LYS A 46 -21.25 3.76 -11.60
CA LYS A 46 -21.92 2.94 -12.64
C LYS A 46 -21.06 1.78 -13.15
N LEU A 47 -19.74 1.82 -12.93
CA LEU A 47 -18.84 0.70 -13.25
C LEU A 47 -18.90 -0.41 -12.20
N TYR A 48 -19.50 -0.14 -11.03
CA TYR A 48 -19.58 -1.04 -9.90
C TYR A 48 -21.05 -1.35 -9.55
N HIS A 49 -21.30 -2.52 -8.97
CA HIS A 49 -22.65 -2.94 -8.52
C HIS A 49 -23.00 -2.30 -7.15
N ILE A 50 -22.54 -1.09 -6.92
CA ILE A 50 -22.76 -0.33 -5.68
C ILE A 50 -23.96 0.59 -5.88
N SER A 51 -25.03 0.37 -5.14
CA SER A 51 -26.21 1.23 -5.13
C SER A 51 -26.06 2.37 -4.13
N ASP A 52 -26.89 3.39 -4.23
CA ASP A 52 -26.92 4.51 -3.27
C ASP A 52 -27.17 4.02 -1.83
N ASP A 53 -27.92 2.93 -1.65
CA ASP A 53 -28.17 2.33 -0.34
C ASP A 53 -26.91 1.79 0.34
N ASN A 54 -25.91 1.44 -0.45
CA ASN A 54 -24.61 0.98 0.08
C ASN A 54 -23.73 2.14 0.56
N ILE A 55 -24.03 3.39 0.13
CA ILE A 55 -23.17 4.55 0.39
C ILE A 55 -23.63 5.26 1.66
N LYS A 56 -22.68 5.48 2.57
CA LYS A 56 -22.89 6.16 3.84
C LYS A 56 -21.91 7.32 4.01
N SER A 57 -22.29 8.30 4.83
CA SER A 57 -21.37 9.36 5.23
C SER A 57 -20.37 8.83 6.26
N LEU A 58 -19.09 9.18 6.14
CA LEU A 58 -18.11 8.93 7.19
C LEU A 58 -18.53 9.58 8.53
N ASP A 59 -19.16 10.74 8.49
CA ASP A 59 -19.61 11.42 9.70
C ASP A 59 -20.67 10.60 10.48
N SER A 60 -21.43 9.72 9.82
CA SER A 60 -22.39 8.84 10.47
C SER A 60 -21.74 7.71 11.29
N LEU A 61 -20.42 7.49 11.17
CA LEU A 61 -19.71 6.48 11.96
C LEU A 61 -19.74 6.79 13.47
N ASN A 62 -19.69 8.07 13.83
CA ASN A 62 -19.61 8.48 15.23
C ASN A 62 -20.86 8.08 16.06
N ASP A 63 -21.98 7.88 15.38
CA ASP A 63 -23.26 7.46 15.98
C ASP A 63 -23.45 5.93 15.94
N GLN A 64 -22.46 5.18 15.42
CA GLN A 64 -22.56 3.74 15.23
C GLN A 64 -21.61 2.98 16.15
N LYS A 65 -21.96 1.72 16.39
CA LYS A 65 -21.09 0.71 17.00
C LYS A 65 -20.93 -0.44 16.05
N SER A 66 -19.80 -1.12 16.12
CA SER A 66 -19.65 -2.36 15.40
C SER A 66 -20.49 -3.48 16.02
N ASN A 67 -21.14 -4.27 15.17
CA ASN A 67 -21.92 -5.44 15.53
C ASN A 67 -21.39 -6.68 14.79
N GLY A 68 -20.06 -6.84 14.73
CA GLY A 68 -19.40 -7.96 14.04
C GLY A 68 -19.20 -7.75 12.55
N GLU A 69 -19.24 -6.48 12.07
CA GLU A 69 -18.80 -6.16 10.72
C GLU A 69 -17.28 -6.12 10.63
N ILE A 70 -16.72 -6.65 9.53
CA ILE A 70 -15.30 -6.49 9.20
C ILE A 70 -15.08 -5.08 8.64
N ASN A 71 -14.25 -4.30 9.33
CA ASN A 71 -13.97 -2.92 8.98
C ASN A 71 -12.72 -2.82 8.12
N ILE A 72 -12.85 -2.29 6.90
CA ILE A 72 -11.77 -2.19 5.93
C ILE A 72 -11.42 -0.73 5.67
N ILE A 73 -10.21 -0.31 6.03
CA ILE A 73 -9.69 1.03 5.77
C ILE A 73 -9.13 1.08 4.34
N ALA A 74 -9.74 1.89 3.48
CA ALA A 74 -9.41 2.03 2.06
C ALA A 74 -9.16 3.49 1.64
N VAL A 75 -8.45 4.24 2.48
CA VAL A 75 -8.03 5.62 2.22
C VAL A 75 -6.58 5.68 1.75
N ASN A 76 -6.12 6.83 1.25
CA ASN A 76 -4.70 7.04 0.98
C ASN A 76 -3.91 7.21 2.30
N SER A 77 -2.57 7.12 2.23
CA SER A 77 -1.69 7.23 3.40
C SER A 77 -1.90 8.52 4.21
N LYS A 78 -2.15 9.65 3.55
CA LYS A 78 -2.40 10.94 4.22
C LYS A 78 -3.74 10.97 4.96
N GLY A 79 -4.74 10.23 4.47
CA GLY A 79 -6.06 10.16 5.08
C GLY A 79 -6.18 9.13 6.20
N PHE A 80 -5.15 8.31 6.46
CA PHE A 80 -5.24 7.21 7.42
C PHE A 80 -5.39 7.72 8.85
N SER A 81 -4.42 8.44 9.36
CA SER A 81 -4.48 9.01 10.71
C SER A 81 -5.61 10.02 10.87
N GLU A 82 -5.91 10.81 9.83
CA GLU A 82 -7.04 11.73 9.83
C GLU A 82 -8.37 10.99 10.05
N LEU A 83 -8.58 9.87 9.36
CA LEU A 83 -9.77 9.03 9.52
C LEU A 83 -9.88 8.49 10.94
N LEU A 84 -8.80 7.90 11.47
CA LEU A 84 -8.80 7.29 12.80
C LEU A 84 -9.01 8.33 13.90
N ASN A 85 -8.34 9.47 13.81
CA ASN A 85 -8.47 10.56 14.79
C ASN A 85 -9.87 11.18 14.77
N LYS A 86 -10.42 11.46 13.58
CA LYS A 86 -11.74 12.08 13.43
C LYS A 86 -12.87 11.19 13.94
N HIS A 87 -12.73 9.88 13.80
CA HIS A 87 -13.75 8.88 14.16
C HIS A 87 -13.29 7.97 15.31
N GLU A 88 -12.47 8.49 16.21
CA GLU A 88 -11.89 7.75 17.33
C GLU A 88 -12.95 7.00 18.15
N SER A 89 -14.09 7.64 18.44
CA SER A 89 -15.18 7.03 19.19
C SER A 89 -15.69 5.73 18.54
N TYR A 90 -15.78 5.71 17.23
CA TYR A 90 -16.15 4.51 16.48
C TYR A 90 -15.07 3.44 16.56
N PHE A 91 -13.80 3.79 16.29
CA PHE A 91 -12.70 2.82 16.33
C PHE A 91 -12.50 2.20 17.71
N ARG A 92 -12.84 2.93 18.79
CA ARG A 92 -12.86 2.38 20.15
C ARG A 92 -13.93 1.32 20.40
N THR A 93 -14.87 1.10 19.47
CA THR A 93 -15.86 0.01 19.53
C THR A 93 -15.44 -1.23 18.75
N LEU A 94 -14.33 -1.19 17.99
CA LEU A 94 -13.88 -2.27 17.14
C LEU A 94 -12.92 -3.21 17.87
N ASN A 95 -12.99 -4.51 17.57
CA ASN A 95 -11.98 -5.49 17.97
C ASN A 95 -10.99 -5.78 16.85
N GLU A 96 -11.40 -5.53 15.60
CA GLU A 96 -10.61 -5.87 14.41
C GLU A 96 -10.72 -4.79 13.34
N VAL A 97 -9.65 -4.64 12.57
CA VAL A 97 -9.59 -3.76 11.42
C VAL A 97 -8.65 -4.32 10.36
N VAL A 98 -9.06 -4.18 9.09
CA VAL A 98 -8.25 -4.56 7.94
C VAL A 98 -7.87 -3.32 7.16
N SER A 99 -6.60 -3.18 6.76
CA SER A 99 -6.11 -2.05 5.97
C SER A 99 -5.82 -2.46 4.53
N LEU A 100 -6.23 -1.62 3.58
CA LEU A 100 -5.78 -1.60 2.19
C LEU A 100 -4.77 -0.47 1.94
N THR A 101 -4.55 0.37 2.96
CA THR A 101 -3.68 1.54 2.87
C THR A 101 -2.23 1.10 2.95
N LYS A 102 -1.40 1.60 2.03
CA LYS A 102 0.04 1.34 1.96
C LYS A 102 0.81 2.60 2.28
N GLY A 103 1.97 2.44 2.92
CA GLY A 103 2.84 3.57 3.26
C GLY A 103 3.07 3.73 4.77
N LEU A 104 3.47 4.93 5.15
CA LEU A 104 3.66 5.36 6.54
C LEU A 104 2.63 6.44 6.89
N ASP A 105 2.28 6.51 8.16
CA ASP A 105 1.53 7.64 8.66
C ASP A 105 2.38 8.92 8.58
N HIS A 106 1.84 9.94 7.93
CA HIS A 106 2.56 11.17 7.61
C HIS A 106 2.78 12.12 8.79
N LEU A 107 2.11 11.89 9.91
CA LEU A 107 2.24 12.70 11.12
C LEU A 107 3.19 12.07 12.13
N SER A 108 3.02 10.78 12.40
CA SER A 108 3.79 10.05 13.41
C SER A 108 4.97 9.27 12.84
N TRP A 109 5.03 9.08 11.53
CA TRP A 109 6.03 8.30 10.80
C TRP A 109 6.06 6.82 11.15
N LYS A 110 5.01 6.35 11.81
CA LYS A 110 4.85 4.94 12.20
C LYS A 110 4.29 4.13 11.04
N TYR A 111 4.57 2.83 11.05
CA TYR A 111 3.80 1.87 10.28
C TYR A 111 2.33 1.94 10.70
N PHE A 112 1.41 1.65 9.80
CA PHE A 112 -0.03 1.74 10.14
C PHE A 112 -0.43 0.73 11.19
N SER A 113 0.19 -0.47 11.20
CA SER A 113 0.02 -1.46 12.26
C SER A 113 0.42 -0.89 13.64
N ASP A 114 1.57 -0.24 13.75
CA ASP A 114 2.03 0.39 14.99
C ASP A 114 1.16 1.58 15.40
N TYR A 115 0.68 2.34 14.41
CA TYR A 115 -0.22 3.46 14.67
C TYR A 115 -1.53 2.99 15.30
N VAL A 116 -2.14 1.94 14.72
CA VAL A 116 -3.37 1.35 15.24
C VAL A 116 -3.15 0.76 16.63
N ALA A 117 -2.10 -0.04 16.81
CA ALA A 117 -1.79 -0.67 18.10
C ALA A 117 -1.50 0.36 19.21
N GLY A 118 -0.84 1.46 18.87
CA GLY A 118 -0.53 2.52 19.83
C GLY A 118 -1.72 3.42 20.19
N MET A 119 -2.70 3.55 19.28
CA MET A 119 -3.86 4.41 19.49
C MET A 119 -5.07 3.66 20.07
N PHE A 120 -5.26 2.40 19.71
CA PHE A 120 -6.44 1.61 20.01
C PHE A 120 -6.08 0.28 20.68
N THR A 121 -6.03 0.26 22.02
CA THR A 121 -5.75 -0.98 22.79
C THR A 121 -6.88 -2.01 22.71
N ASN A 122 -8.06 -1.61 22.24
CA ASN A 122 -9.20 -2.50 22.00
C ASN A 122 -9.12 -3.24 20.66
N ILE A 123 -8.37 -2.70 19.68
CA ILE A 123 -8.16 -3.36 18.39
C ILE A 123 -6.98 -4.32 18.54
N ASN A 124 -7.28 -5.57 18.81
CA ASN A 124 -6.29 -6.64 19.00
C ASN A 124 -6.06 -7.49 17.73
N LYS A 125 -6.87 -7.29 16.69
CA LYS A 125 -6.76 -7.97 15.41
C LYS A 125 -6.56 -6.93 14.29
N TYR A 126 -5.35 -6.83 13.79
CA TYR A 126 -5.02 -6.00 12.63
C TYR A 126 -4.65 -6.87 11.44
N GLY A 127 -5.19 -6.55 10.26
CA GLY A 127 -4.84 -7.19 9.01
C GLY A 127 -4.48 -6.17 7.93
N LEU A 128 -3.55 -6.55 7.05
CA LEU A 128 -3.13 -5.74 5.90
C LEU A 128 -3.27 -6.54 4.61
N ILE A 129 -3.98 -5.99 3.62
CA ILE A 129 -4.04 -6.53 2.27
C ILE A 129 -3.08 -5.75 1.38
N SER A 130 -2.13 -6.44 0.76
CA SER A 130 -1.17 -5.85 -0.18
C SER A 130 -0.83 -6.82 -1.31
N GLY A 131 -0.66 -6.31 -2.52
CA GLY A 131 -0.30 -7.15 -3.66
C GLY A 131 -0.46 -6.45 -5.00
N PRO A 132 -0.12 -7.15 -6.10
CA PRO A 132 -0.23 -6.67 -7.47
C PRO A 132 -1.70 -6.61 -7.88
N SER A 133 -2.37 -5.54 -7.51
CA SER A 133 -3.81 -5.41 -7.71
C SER A 133 -4.18 -4.02 -8.22
N PHE A 134 -4.50 -3.93 -9.51
CA PHE A 134 -5.20 -2.76 -10.02
C PHE A 134 -6.71 -2.97 -9.86
N ALA A 135 -7.41 -1.91 -9.46
CA ALA A 135 -8.86 -1.93 -9.34
C ALA A 135 -9.55 -2.42 -10.63
N LYS A 136 -9.04 -2.01 -11.80
CA LYS A 136 -9.54 -2.46 -13.10
C LYS A 136 -9.42 -3.97 -13.29
N ASP A 137 -8.33 -4.58 -12.84
CA ASP A 137 -8.12 -6.02 -13.00
C ASP A 137 -9.12 -6.81 -12.17
N LEU A 138 -9.46 -6.33 -10.97
CA LEU A 138 -10.50 -6.90 -10.12
C LEU A 138 -11.89 -6.79 -10.79
N CYS A 139 -12.20 -5.62 -11.37
CA CYS A 139 -13.47 -5.41 -12.06
C CYS A 139 -13.62 -6.29 -13.32
N TYR A 140 -12.53 -6.56 -14.03
CA TYR A 140 -12.50 -7.43 -15.20
C TYR A 140 -12.25 -8.92 -14.88
N GLU A 141 -12.34 -9.30 -13.60
CA GLU A 141 -12.20 -10.69 -13.15
C GLU A 141 -10.89 -11.37 -13.58
N LYS A 142 -9.82 -10.56 -13.73
CA LYS A 142 -8.50 -11.10 -13.99
C LYS A 142 -7.94 -11.76 -12.74
N LYS A 143 -7.14 -12.80 -12.93
CA LYS A 143 -6.48 -13.47 -11.80
C LYS A 143 -5.61 -12.50 -11.01
N ILE A 144 -5.94 -12.34 -9.73
CA ILE A 144 -5.24 -11.51 -8.75
C ILE A 144 -4.88 -12.38 -7.55
N SER A 145 -3.61 -12.33 -7.14
CA SER A 145 -3.18 -12.85 -5.85
C SER A 145 -2.65 -11.70 -5.00
N VAL A 146 -3.10 -11.63 -3.75
CA VAL A 146 -2.64 -10.63 -2.77
C VAL A 146 -2.14 -11.33 -1.51
N SER A 147 -1.24 -10.69 -0.77
CA SER A 147 -0.89 -11.12 0.58
C SER A 147 -1.87 -10.53 1.58
N PHE A 148 -2.28 -11.33 2.55
CA PHE A 148 -3.00 -10.89 3.72
C PHE A 148 -2.13 -11.11 4.95
N ALA A 149 -1.61 -10.03 5.49
CA ALA A 149 -0.69 -10.06 6.62
C ALA A 149 -1.45 -9.77 7.93
N THR A 150 -1.47 -10.74 8.84
CA THR A 150 -2.08 -10.63 10.17
C THR A 150 -1.46 -11.64 11.13
N LEU A 151 -1.41 -11.30 12.42
CA LEU A 151 -1.00 -12.22 13.50
C LEU A 151 -2.17 -13.06 14.04
N ASP A 152 -3.41 -12.73 13.66
CA ASP A 152 -4.61 -13.39 14.15
C ASP A 152 -5.10 -14.44 13.15
N GLU A 153 -5.11 -15.71 13.56
CA GLU A 153 -5.49 -16.86 12.72
C GLU A 153 -6.98 -16.84 12.37
N GLU A 154 -7.85 -16.37 13.27
CA GLU A 154 -9.29 -16.32 13.04
C GLU A 154 -9.62 -15.24 12.00
N LEU A 155 -9.04 -14.06 12.13
CA LEU A 155 -9.16 -12.99 11.13
C LEU A 155 -8.59 -13.46 9.78
N SER A 156 -7.44 -14.16 9.79
CA SER A 156 -6.82 -14.73 8.60
C SER A 156 -7.77 -15.67 7.86
N SER A 157 -8.28 -16.67 8.56
CA SER A 157 -9.19 -17.69 7.99
C SER A 157 -10.48 -17.05 7.50
N SER A 158 -11.08 -16.16 8.31
CA SER A 158 -12.32 -15.46 7.96
C SER A 158 -12.18 -14.63 6.68
N MET A 159 -11.09 -13.87 6.53
CA MET A 159 -10.85 -13.04 5.35
C MET A 159 -10.56 -13.88 4.10
N VAL A 160 -9.74 -14.93 4.22
CA VAL A 160 -9.44 -15.83 3.11
C VAL A 160 -10.72 -16.51 2.60
N ASP A 161 -11.54 -17.05 3.50
CA ASP A 161 -12.77 -17.71 3.12
C ASP A 161 -13.82 -16.77 2.54
N ALA A 162 -13.96 -15.57 3.13
CA ALA A 162 -14.92 -14.57 2.65
C ALA A 162 -14.55 -14.00 1.27
N THR A 163 -13.27 -13.99 0.90
CA THR A 163 -12.81 -13.37 -0.35
C THR A 163 -12.41 -14.37 -1.43
N LYS A 164 -12.61 -15.67 -1.23
CA LYS A 164 -12.19 -16.71 -2.18
C LYS A 164 -13.05 -16.73 -3.43
N SER A 165 -12.42 -16.66 -4.60
CA SER A 165 -13.08 -16.86 -5.89
C SER A 165 -12.14 -17.54 -6.90
N SER A 166 -12.63 -17.77 -8.13
CA SER A 166 -11.81 -18.33 -9.22
C SER A 166 -10.73 -17.38 -9.74
N TYR A 167 -10.86 -16.09 -9.47
CA TYR A 167 -9.96 -15.04 -9.98
C TYR A 167 -9.32 -14.16 -8.89
N PHE A 168 -9.68 -14.35 -7.63
CA PHE A 168 -9.05 -13.64 -6.51
C PHE A 168 -8.60 -14.62 -5.45
N GLU A 169 -7.33 -14.53 -5.09
CA GLU A 169 -6.69 -15.36 -4.08
C GLU A 169 -6.00 -14.50 -3.04
N MET A 170 -6.28 -14.77 -1.77
CA MET A 170 -5.66 -14.13 -0.64
C MET A 170 -4.69 -15.10 0.03
N ILE A 171 -3.40 -14.79 0.02
CA ILE A 171 -2.33 -15.64 0.59
C ILE A 171 -2.00 -15.12 1.98
N PRO A 172 -2.30 -15.88 3.05
CA PRO A 172 -2.05 -15.45 4.41
C PRO A 172 -0.57 -15.44 4.75
N THR A 173 -0.16 -14.50 5.60
CA THR A 173 1.18 -14.40 6.17
C THR A 173 1.14 -13.70 7.52
N THR A 174 2.09 -14.00 8.40
CA THR A 174 2.25 -13.30 9.70
C THR A 174 3.25 -12.14 9.64
N TYR A 175 3.91 -11.93 8.51
CA TYR A 175 4.99 -10.96 8.33
C TYR A 175 4.48 -9.55 7.98
N ILE A 176 3.71 -8.93 8.89
CA ILE A 176 3.05 -7.62 8.69
C ILE A 176 4.05 -6.56 8.27
N TYR A 177 5.14 -6.37 9.03
CA TYR A 177 6.14 -5.33 8.74
C TYR A 177 6.79 -5.49 7.38
N HIS A 178 7.13 -6.72 6.97
CA HIS A 178 7.71 -6.95 5.64
C HIS A 178 6.75 -6.53 4.52
N ILE A 179 5.46 -6.80 4.67
CA ILE A 179 4.44 -6.43 3.68
C ILE A 179 4.17 -4.92 3.68
N GLU A 180 4.15 -4.26 4.85
CA GLU A 180 4.05 -2.79 4.94
C GLU A 180 5.24 -2.11 4.28
N ILE A 181 6.46 -2.56 4.62
CA ILE A 181 7.71 -2.04 4.08
C ILE A 181 7.81 -2.28 2.56
N ALA A 182 7.41 -3.47 2.09
CA ALA A 182 7.35 -3.74 0.65
C ALA A 182 6.46 -2.72 -0.08
N GLY A 183 5.32 -2.35 0.50
CA GLY A 183 4.42 -1.32 -0.02
C GLY A 183 5.05 0.08 -0.12
N ILE A 184 6.04 0.37 0.72
CA ILE A 184 6.81 1.63 0.70
C ILE A 184 7.94 1.55 -0.31
N ILE A 185 8.81 0.55 -0.18
CA ILE A 185 10.03 0.39 -0.98
C ILE A 185 9.71 0.21 -2.47
N LYS A 186 8.62 -0.46 -2.83
CA LYS A 186 8.21 -0.59 -4.24
C LYS A 186 8.04 0.75 -4.94
N ASN A 187 7.53 1.76 -4.23
CA ASN A 187 7.30 3.09 -4.79
C ASN A 187 8.63 3.83 -5.04
N ILE A 188 9.61 3.65 -4.15
CA ILE A 188 10.98 4.14 -4.31
C ILE A 188 11.64 3.43 -5.50
N ALA A 189 11.56 2.10 -5.55
CA ALA A 189 12.09 1.29 -6.64
C ALA A 189 11.48 1.68 -8.00
N ALA A 190 10.17 1.96 -8.05
CA ALA A 190 9.50 2.38 -9.27
C ALA A 190 10.02 3.70 -9.82
N ILE A 191 10.34 4.68 -8.95
CA ILE A 191 10.98 5.94 -9.37
C ILE A 191 12.33 5.64 -10.02
N LEU A 192 13.17 4.83 -9.36
CA LEU A 192 14.50 4.48 -9.87
C LEU A 192 14.43 3.66 -11.17
N CYS A 193 13.45 2.76 -11.30
CA CYS A 193 13.19 2.03 -12.56
C CYS A 193 12.77 2.98 -13.68
N GLY A 194 11.89 3.94 -13.41
CA GLY A 194 11.49 4.96 -14.39
C GLY A 194 12.68 5.80 -14.89
N MET A 195 13.58 6.19 -13.98
CA MET A 195 14.81 6.89 -14.34
C MET A 195 15.74 6.01 -15.18
N ALA A 196 15.95 4.77 -14.75
CA ALA A 196 16.81 3.82 -15.47
C ALA A 196 16.30 3.57 -16.90
N ASP A 197 15.00 3.41 -17.08
CA ASP A 197 14.37 3.19 -18.38
C ASP A 197 14.39 4.42 -19.29
N LYS A 198 14.59 5.62 -18.74
CA LYS A 198 14.81 6.84 -19.52
C LYS A 198 16.28 6.97 -19.98
N TYR A 199 17.24 6.63 -19.13
CA TYR A 199 18.66 6.73 -19.45
C TYR A 199 19.17 5.55 -20.28
N TYR A 200 18.55 4.37 -20.11
CA TYR A 200 18.99 3.12 -20.73
C TYR A 200 17.83 2.44 -21.46
N SER A 201 18.05 1.29 -22.04
CA SER A 201 16.98 0.51 -22.66
C SER A 201 15.99 0.00 -21.62
N LYS A 202 14.69 0.07 -21.92
CA LYS A 202 13.59 -0.30 -21.02
C LYS A 202 13.77 -1.71 -20.45
N GLY A 203 13.69 -1.80 -19.12
CA GLY A 203 13.73 -3.07 -18.39
C GLY A 203 15.11 -3.64 -18.11
N VAL A 204 16.19 -3.07 -18.67
CA VAL A 204 17.57 -3.61 -18.49
C VAL A 204 17.96 -3.65 -17.02
N TYR A 205 17.72 -2.57 -16.28
CA TYR A 205 18.11 -2.46 -14.88
C TYR A 205 17.00 -2.73 -13.88
N SER A 206 15.75 -2.90 -14.34
CA SER A 206 14.60 -3.14 -13.45
C SER A 206 14.81 -4.34 -12.54
N ASN A 207 15.41 -5.43 -13.06
CA ASN A 207 15.64 -6.64 -12.25
C ASN A 207 16.68 -6.40 -11.14
N VAL A 208 17.73 -5.59 -11.41
CA VAL A 208 18.75 -5.23 -10.41
C VAL A 208 18.10 -4.38 -9.31
N ILE A 209 17.33 -3.36 -9.70
CA ILE A 209 16.65 -2.48 -8.76
C ILE A 209 15.63 -3.26 -7.91
N ILE A 210 14.82 -4.13 -8.53
CA ILE A 210 13.84 -4.96 -7.81
C ILE A 210 14.53 -5.91 -6.84
N LYS A 211 15.64 -6.56 -7.25
CA LYS A 211 16.43 -7.42 -6.35
C LYS A 211 16.90 -6.65 -5.11
N LYS A 212 17.50 -5.47 -5.30
CA LYS A 212 17.95 -4.61 -4.19
C LYS A 212 16.77 -4.14 -3.35
N ALA A 213 15.60 -3.84 -3.95
CA ALA A 213 14.37 -3.50 -3.23
C ALA A 213 13.89 -4.64 -2.32
N CYS A 214 13.93 -5.87 -2.81
CA CYS A 214 13.60 -7.05 -2.00
C CYS A 214 14.58 -7.25 -0.84
N GLN A 215 15.88 -7.02 -1.07
CA GLN A 215 16.89 -7.09 -0.02
C GLN A 215 16.68 -6.02 1.06
N GLU A 216 16.43 -4.77 0.65
CA GLU A 216 16.13 -3.67 1.59
C GLU A 216 14.82 -3.91 2.35
N THR A 217 13.79 -4.44 1.68
CA THR A 217 12.53 -4.83 2.34
C THR A 217 12.76 -5.89 3.41
N TRP A 218 13.54 -6.90 3.11
CA TRP A 218 13.87 -7.95 4.06
C TRP A 218 14.61 -7.41 5.27
N GLN A 219 15.68 -6.65 5.05
CA GLN A 219 16.50 -6.08 6.12
C GLN A 219 15.67 -5.18 7.05
N LYS A 220 14.93 -4.24 6.47
CA LYS A 220 14.08 -3.31 7.24
C LYS A 220 12.92 -4.03 7.93
N GLY A 221 12.40 -5.09 7.36
CA GLY A 221 11.36 -5.92 7.98
C GLY A 221 11.86 -6.59 9.26
N ILE A 222 13.09 -7.11 9.25
CA ILE A 222 13.75 -7.64 10.46
C ILE A 222 13.96 -6.53 11.50
N GLU A 223 14.48 -5.38 11.09
CA GLU A 223 14.73 -4.25 11.99
C GLU A 223 13.44 -3.75 12.66
N ALA A 224 12.34 -3.62 11.89
CA ALA A 224 11.06 -3.22 12.43
C ALA A 224 10.48 -4.25 13.42
N PHE A 225 10.83 -5.52 13.24
CA PHE A 225 10.40 -6.62 14.08
C PHE A 225 11.24 -6.78 15.37
N ASN A 226 12.10 -5.81 15.72
CA ASN A 226 13.02 -5.82 16.85
C ASN A 226 12.41 -6.03 18.26
N GLY A 227 11.16 -6.46 18.37
CA GLY A 227 10.55 -7.03 19.57
C GLY A 227 10.46 -8.56 19.56
N TYR A 228 11.01 -9.22 18.52
CA TYR A 228 10.97 -10.67 18.41
C TYR A 228 12.19 -11.29 19.11
N ASP A 229 11.98 -11.89 20.28
CA ASP A 229 13.00 -12.62 21.03
C ASP A 229 13.32 -14.01 20.43
N GLY A 230 12.85 -14.31 19.22
CA GLY A 230 13.08 -15.59 18.58
C GLY A 230 14.38 -15.64 17.76
N PRO A 231 14.87 -16.85 17.44
CA PRO A 231 16.10 -17.01 16.66
C PRO A 231 15.93 -16.44 15.24
N ILE A 232 16.84 -15.59 14.80
CA ILE A 232 16.93 -15.03 13.43
C ILE A 232 16.91 -16.13 12.35
N ASP A 233 17.42 -17.33 12.69
CA ASP A 233 17.42 -18.49 11.80
C ASP A 233 16.02 -18.99 11.42
N VAL A 234 15.01 -18.79 12.25
CA VAL A 234 13.61 -19.12 11.95
C VAL A 234 13.08 -18.14 10.89
N LEU A 235 13.38 -16.85 11.06
CA LEU A 235 13.00 -15.83 10.05
C LEU A 235 13.67 -16.11 8.70
N ASN A 236 14.94 -16.53 8.70
CA ASN A 236 15.67 -16.82 7.46
C ASN A 236 15.07 -17.98 6.66
N LYS A 237 14.42 -18.96 7.31
CA LYS A 237 13.74 -20.06 6.60
C LYS A 237 12.57 -19.59 5.73
N ASP A 238 11.88 -18.55 6.17
CA ASP A 238 10.69 -18.04 5.48
C ASP A 238 11.00 -16.89 4.52
N ARG A 239 12.27 -16.47 4.45
CA ARG A 239 12.72 -15.35 3.62
C ARG A 239 12.22 -15.46 2.18
N ASP A 240 12.43 -16.61 1.55
CA ASP A 240 12.09 -16.79 0.14
C ASP A 240 10.59 -16.73 -0.06
N SER A 241 9.80 -17.30 0.85
CA SER A 241 8.34 -17.27 0.78
C SER A 241 7.80 -15.85 0.93
N ILE A 242 8.38 -15.03 1.81
CA ILE A 242 8.00 -13.64 2.03
C ILE A 242 8.39 -12.79 0.82
N ILE A 243 9.63 -12.89 0.37
CA ILE A 243 10.14 -12.11 -0.76
C ILE A 243 9.39 -12.46 -2.04
N THR A 244 9.06 -13.72 -2.27
CA THR A 244 8.31 -14.17 -3.47
C THR A 244 6.80 -13.97 -3.35
N SER A 245 6.30 -13.50 -2.21
CA SER A 245 4.88 -13.27 -1.98
C SER A 245 4.29 -12.19 -2.90
N PRO A 246 2.98 -12.22 -3.16
CA PRO A 246 2.31 -11.17 -3.96
C PRO A 246 2.49 -9.78 -3.37
N GLY A 247 2.44 -9.64 -2.04
CA GLY A 247 2.57 -8.35 -1.35
C GLY A 247 3.98 -7.76 -1.41
N CYS A 248 5.00 -8.58 -1.70
CA CYS A 248 6.39 -8.13 -1.87
C CYS A 248 6.75 -8.05 -3.35
N ILE A 249 7.37 -9.08 -3.94
CA ILE A 249 7.90 -9.02 -5.31
C ILE A 249 6.79 -8.82 -6.36
N GLY A 250 5.60 -9.39 -6.15
CA GLY A 250 4.49 -9.24 -7.09
C GLY A 250 4.11 -7.77 -7.27
N ASP A 251 3.91 -7.05 -6.18
CA ASP A 251 3.54 -5.62 -6.20
C ASP A 251 4.72 -4.74 -6.68
N MET A 252 5.97 -5.13 -6.38
CA MET A 252 7.17 -4.45 -6.91
C MET A 252 7.26 -4.56 -8.44
N ILE A 253 7.11 -5.77 -9.00
CA ILE A 253 7.16 -5.98 -10.45
C ILE A 253 6.08 -5.17 -11.15
N LEU A 254 4.84 -5.22 -10.64
CA LEU A 254 3.73 -4.47 -11.19
C LEU A 254 4.01 -2.96 -11.20
N THR A 255 4.49 -2.43 -10.08
CA THR A 255 4.70 -0.98 -9.91
C THR A 255 5.92 -0.48 -10.70
N CYS A 256 6.99 -1.29 -10.80
CA CYS A 256 8.25 -0.92 -11.45
C CYS A 256 8.24 -1.04 -12.98
N LYS A 257 7.35 -1.85 -13.56
CA LYS A 257 7.35 -2.16 -15.00
C LYS A 257 6.19 -1.55 -15.78
N GLN A 258 5.27 -0.84 -15.12
CA GLN A 258 4.08 -0.32 -15.79
C GLN A 258 4.05 1.20 -15.86
N ASP A 259 3.82 1.71 -17.05
CA ASP A 259 3.66 3.15 -17.33
C ASP A 259 2.43 3.77 -16.62
N GLN A 260 1.56 2.96 -16.01
CA GLN A 260 0.43 3.44 -15.19
C GLN A 260 0.85 3.87 -13.78
N SER A 261 2.05 3.48 -13.33
CA SER A 261 2.59 3.88 -12.02
C SER A 261 3.03 5.35 -12.03
N ARG A 262 2.39 6.19 -11.21
CA ARG A 262 2.80 7.60 -11.02
C ARG A 262 4.25 7.72 -10.55
N ASN A 263 4.70 6.83 -9.67
CA ASN A 263 6.10 6.81 -9.23
C ASN A 263 7.06 6.53 -10.39
N TYR A 264 6.74 5.55 -11.24
CA TYR A 264 7.53 5.23 -12.42
C TYR A 264 7.55 6.40 -13.42
N GLN A 265 6.40 7.01 -13.70
CA GLN A 265 6.31 8.20 -14.56
C GLN A 265 7.11 9.38 -14.00
N PHE A 266 7.02 9.63 -12.70
CA PHE A 266 7.82 10.64 -12.03
C PHE A 266 9.31 10.40 -12.24
N GLY A 267 9.76 9.15 -12.07
CA GLY A 267 11.14 8.75 -12.33
C GLY A 267 11.59 9.08 -13.76
N LYS A 268 10.76 8.78 -14.75
CA LYS A 268 11.04 9.12 -16.17
C LYS A 268 11.17 10.62 -16.39
N LEU A 269 10.33 11.43 -15.74
CA LEU A 269 10.35 12.88 -15.88
C LEU A 269 11.60 13.49 -15.22
N ILE A 270 11.91 13.12 -13.98
CA ILE A 270 13.09 13.67 -13.29
C ILE A 270 14.42 13.17 -13.86
N ALA A 271 14.43 12.17 -14.70
CA ALA A 271 15.60 11.76 -15.47
C ALA A 271 15.95 12.77 -16.58
N ASP A 272 15.01 13.59 -17.00
CA ASP A 272 15.26 14.68 -17.93
C ASP A 272 15.91 15.85 -17.21
N ALA A 273 17.06 16.32 -17.72
CA ALA A 273 17.83 17.40 -17.09
C ALA A 273 17.07 18.74 -17.10
N ASP A 274 16.14 18.93 -18.03
CA ASP A 274 15.36 20.14 -18.18
C ASP A 274 14.10 20.16 -17.32
N VAL A 275 13.78 19.04 -16.62
CA VAL A 275 12.58 18.91 -15.79
C VAL A 275 12.94 19.00 -14.31
N SER A 276 12.37 20.01 -13.62
CA SER A 276 12.50 20.12 -12.18
C SER A 276 11.63 19.06 -11.44
N ILE A 277 11.93 18.84 -10.16
CA ILE A 277 11.12 17.94 -9.32
C ILE A 277 9.70 18.47 -9.18
N GLU A 278 9.56 19.78 -9.01
CA GLU A 278 8.29 20.48 -8.86
C GLU A 278 7.43 20.35 -10.13
N ASP A 279 8.04 20.52 -11.31
CA ASP A 279 7.35 20.35 -12.59
C ASP A 279 6.89 18.89 -12.76
N ALA A 280 7.76 17.93 -12.48
CA ALA A 280 7.41 16.52 -12.55
C ALA A 280 6.25 16.18 -11.61
N LYS A 281 6.25 16.70 -10.37
CA LYS A 281 5.14 16.51 -9.41
C LYS A 281 3.84 17.16 -9.90
N SER A 282 3.91 18.32 -10.52
CA SER A 282 2.74 18.99 -11.07
C SER A 282 2.06 18.17 -12.19
N ILE A 283 2.85 17.46 -12.98
CA ILE A 283 2.39 16.62 -14.09
C ILE A 283 1.74 15.32 -13.57
N VAL A 284 2.40 14.60 -12.65
CA VAL A 284 1.94 13.28 -12.23
C VAL A 284 1.06 13.29 -10.97
N GLY A 285 1.03 14.40 -10.24
CA GLY A 285 0.30 14.55 -8.97
C GLY A 285 1.05 13.95 -7.79
N THR A 286 0.32 13.29 -6.88
CA THR A 286 0.92 12.70 -5.67
C THR A 286 1.88 11.57 -6.01
N VAL A 287 3.11 11.67 -5.49
CA VAL A 287 4.20 10.70 -5.69
C VAL A 287 4.59 10.12 -4.32
N GLU A 288 3.96 9.02 -3.94
CA GLU A 288 4.14 8.40 -2.63
C GLU A 288 5.60 8.01 -2.35
N GLY A 289 6.30 7.49 -3.36
CA GLY A 289 7.71 7.10 -3.23
C GLY A 289 8.64 8.27 -2.93
N TYR A 290 8.35 9.45 -3.48
CA TYR A 290 9.07 10.70 -3.15
C TYR A 290 8.81 11.12 -1.70
N ASP A 291 7.53 11.21 -1.32
CA ASP A 291 7.14 11.66 0.02
C ASP A 291 7.68 10.69 1.10
N CYS A 292 7.56 9.37 0.89
CA CYS A 292 8.12 8.36 1.81
C CYS A 292 9.65 8.40 1.90
N CYS A 293 10.35 8.58 0.77
CA CYS A 293 11.82 8.66 0.76
C CYS A 293 12.33 9.83 1.58
N ILE A 294 11.79 11.03 1.36
CA ILE A 294 12.16 12.22 2.14
C ILE A 294 11.89 12.01 3.62
N THR A 295 10.73 11.45 3.94
CA THR A 295 10.32 11.16 5.32
C THR A 295 11.26 10.20 6.01
N ILE A 296 11.54 9.05 5.39
CA ILE A 296 12.41 8.02 5.97
C ILE A 296 13.78 8.61 6.29
N ILE A 297 14.40 9.34 5.36
CA ILE A 297 15.76 9.84 5.56
C ILE A 297 15.80 11.03 6.52
N GLU A 298 14.91 12.02 6.38
CA GLU A 298 15.00 13.26 7.15
C GLU A 298 14.41 13.11 8.58
N LYS A 299 13.45 12.23 8.78
CA LYS A 299 12.75 12.09 10.07
C LYS A 299 13.26 10.96 10.92
N THR A 300 13.58 9.82 10.32
CA THR A 300 14.10 8.68 11.08
C THR A 300 15.61 8.75 11.26
N GLN A 301 16.30 9.68 10.56
CA GLN A 301 17.77 9.75 10.48
C GLN A 301 18.41 8.41 10.09
N SER A 302 17.62 7.51 9.52
CA SER A 302 18.09 6.22 9.06
C SER A 302 18.92 6.42 7.80
N THR A 303 20.20 6.12 7.90
CA THR A 303 21.10 6.02 6.74
C THR A 303 21.07 4.60 6.16
N GLU A 304 20.26 3.74 6.69
CA GLU A 304 20.13 2.35 6.27
C GLU A 304 19.10 2.23 5.15
N GLY A 305 19.47 1.53 4.07
CA GLY A 305 18.65 1.35 2.88
C GLY A 305 19.30 1.95 1.64
N GLU A 306 19.82 1.08 0.79
CA GLU A 306 20.58 1.48 -0.39
C GLU A 306 19.73 2.31 -1.38
N LEU A 307 18.48 1.85 -1.66
CA LEU A 307 17.59 2.51 -2.62
C LEU A 307 17.02 3.82 -2.09
N SER A 308 16.64 3.85 -0.81
CA SER A 308 16.12 5.04 -0.15
C SER A 308 17.17 6.15 -0.13
N ASN A 309 18.42 5.82 0.23
CA ASN A 309 19.54 6.76 0.23
C ASN A 309 19.91 7.22 -1.18
N LEU A 310 19.91 6.31 -2.16
CA LEU A 310 20.17 6.68 -3.55
C LEU A 310 19.13 7.69 -4.05
N LEU A 311 17.84 7.38 -3.88
CA LEU A 311 16.77 8.27 -4.33
C LEU A 311 16.85 9.64 -3.61
N TYR A 312 17.14 9.66 -2.32
CA TYR A 312 17.31 10.91 -1.57
C TYR A 312 18.46 11.74 -2.12
N LYS A 313 19.65 11.13 -2.39
CA LYS A 313 20.77 11.80 -3.02
C LYS A 313 20.42 12.34 -4.40
N ILE A 314 19.68 11.59 -5.20
CA ILE A 314 19.21 12.02 -6.52
C ILE A 314 18.28 13.24 -6.39
N ILE A 315 17.32 13.20 -5.48
CA ILE A 315 16.37 14.29 -5.23
C ILE A 315 17.08 15.58 -4.80
N LYS A 316 18.09 15.48 -3.94
CA LYS A 316 18.86 16.64 -3.43
C LYS A 316 19.98 17.10 -4.38
N SER A 317 20.26 16.36 -5.45
CA SER A 317 21.32 16.72 -6.39
C SER A 317 20.83 17.67 -7.48
N GLN A 318 21.81 18.32 -8.16
CA GLN A 318 21.55 19.02 -9.41
C GLN A 318 21.10 18.02 -10.50
N ASN A 319 20.22 18.45 -11.39
CA ASN A 319 19.66 17.60 -12.44
C ASN A 319 20.73 16.85 -13.25
N THR A 320 21.81 17.53 -13.61
CA THR A 320 22.93 16.98 -14.39
C THR A 320 23.73 15.88 -13.69
N LYS A 321 23.56 15.69 -12.36
CA LYS A 321 24.25 14.67 -11.58
C LYS A 321 23.42 13.40 -11.37
N ARG A 322 22.12 13.44 -11.66
CA ARG A 322 21.17 12.34 -11.37
C ARG A 322 21.54 11.05 -12.10
N GLU A 323 21.87 11.15 -13.40
CA GLU A 323 22.29 9.99 -14.18
C GLU A 323 23.54 9.33 -13.60
N LYS A 324 24.55 10.13 -13.27
CA LYS A 324 25.79 9.60 -12.70
C LYS A 324 25.55 8.86 -11.39
N LEU A 325 24.75 9.41 -10.49
CA LEU A 325 24.42 8.78 -9.22
C LEU A 325 23.73 7.42 -9.41
N LEU A 326 22.78 7.36 -10.35
CA LEU A 326 22.11 6.10 -10.66
C LEU A 326 23.04 5.10 -11.30
N ARG A 327 23.85 5.51 -12.27
CA ARG A 327 24.82 4.66 -12.95
C ARG A 327 25.83 4.05 -11.99
N ASP A 328 26.45 4.88 -11.14
CA ASP A 328 27.45 4.44 -10.18
C ASP A 328 26.87 3.38 -9.23
N PHE A 329 25.60 3.53 -8.83
CA PHE A 329 24.88 2.55 -8.03
C PHE A 329 24.56 1.24 -8.77
N LEU A 330 24.20 1.31 -10.05
CA LEU A 330 23.83 0.12 -10.84
C LEU A 330 25.04 -0.72 -11.24
N GLN A 331 26.25 -0.13 -11.22
CA GLN A 331 27.51 -0.79 -11.55
C GLN A 331 28.25 -1.33 -10.30
N ALA A 332 27.85 -0.91 -9.10
CA ALA A 332 28.34 -1.43 -7.82
C ALA A 332 27.67 -2.77 -7.43
#